data_3380210823615d5959ceaf8d14379fbd
#
_entry.id   3380210823615d5959ceaf8d14379fbd
#
_cell.length_a   1.000
_cell.length_b   1.000
_cell.length_c   1.000
_cell.angle_alpha   90.00
_cell.angle_beta   90.00
_cell.angle_gamma   90.00
#
_symmetry.space_group_name_H-M   'P 1'
#
loop_
_entity.id
_entity.type
_entity.pdbx_description
1 polymer ?
#
loop_
_entity_poly.entity_id
_entity_poly.type
_entity_poly.pdbx_seq_one_letter_code
_entity_poly.pdbx_strand_id
1 'polypeptide(L)'
;MSKKNILEVRDLKIEARPINSEAIPIVKGVSFDVQPGQVVALIGESGSGKTTISLAALGYTKPGLHFSGGEVLLQGEDMERVSDNRKRQLRGENVAYLAQSAAATFNPALKIGEQVTESAVLHGAMDQDAANERATELYKALELPDPDHIAGRYPHQVSGGQLQRLMAAMALVTRPALLVLDEPTTALDVTTQIEVLKAFKKVIQQEGSAAIYVTHDLAVVAQIADHIVVLYGGNVMEQGPAKQIINNPTHAYTKRLMAAVRPAPEASVSQSETSKHTSKIPALEVKEVTAGYGRNPDGSPKVTVLRDVNVTIERGHVVGVIGESGCGKSTLARVIAGLLPASKGEILLNGSNLQSNVQGRKRSDLQKVQFVFQMADTALNPKQRISEIIGRPLQFYHGISGSKQREQVREILKLVELPAEFANRFPAELSGGQKQRVNLARALASQPEVLLCDEVTSALDTIVGSNVITLLRDLRDKTGVSFVFISHDLSTVASFADEIVVLYAGRVVEKGPTKQVLSPPFHPYTRLLIASVPELRVGWLEDTSQSREALAGISHGVTLTETGCPFVSRCPIVIEGVCHSVVPPSRNNFAEKKHSIACHHDFAGLD
;
A
#
# COMPACT_ATOMS: atom_id res chain seq x y z
N MET A 1 -0.78 -40.98 15.38
CA MET A 1 -0.62 -41.01 13.91
C MET A 1 -0.06 -39.64 13.52
N SER A 2 1.13 -39.58 12.91
CA SER A 2 1.70 -38.32 12.39
C SER A 2 0.71 -37.76 11.34
N LYS A 3 0.25 -36.53 11.53
CA LYS A 3 -0.57 -35.85 10.51
C LYS A 3 0.27 -35.73 9.25
N LYS A 4 -0.21 -36.30 8.12
CA LYS A 4 0.46 -36.21 6.84
C LYS A 4 0.45 -34.73 6.38
N ASN A 5 1.59 -34.21 5.98
CA ASN A 5 1.70 -32.83 5.47
C ASN A 5 0.80 -32.63 4.24
N ILE A 6 0.25 -31.44 4.10
CA ILE A 6 -0.51 -31.04 2.91
C ILE A 6 0.44 -30.68 1.77
N LEU A 7 1.53 -29.98 2.10
CA LEU A 7 2.59 -29.65 1.16
C LEU A 7 3.96 -29.98 1.77
N GLU A 8 4.83 -30.58 0.96
CA GLU A 8 6.23 -30.76 1.29
C GLU A 8 7.08 -30.21 0.15
N VAL A 9 7.93 -29.25 0.46
CA VAL A 9 8.92 -28.68 -0.48
C VAL A 9 10.29 -29.15 -0.02
N ARG A 10 11.02 -29.87 -0.90
CA ARG A 10 12.31 -30.50 -0.60
C ARG A 10 13.36 -30.06 -1.60
N ASP A 11 14.41 -29.38 -1.13
CA ASP A 11 15.57 -28.91 -1.91
C ASP A 11 15.19 -28.25 -3.26
N LEU A 12 14.07 -27.50 -3.28
CA LEU A 12 13.52 -26.90 -4.49
C LEU A 12 14.52 -25.95 -5.13
N LYS A 13 14.80 -26.16 -6.41
CA LYS A 13 15.67 -25.32 -7.23
C LYS A 13 14.93 -24.89 -8.49
N ILE A 14 14.96 -23.60 -8.76
CA ILE A 14 14.36 -22.97 -9.96
C ILE A 14 15.36 -22.00 -10.54
N GLU A 15 15.55 -22.04 -11.86
CA GLU A 15 16.46 -21.16 -12.58
C GLU A 15 15.77 -20.45 -13.75
N ALA A 16 16.26 -19.28 -14.08
CA ALA A 16 15.93 -18.57 -15.31
C ALA A 16 16.95 -18.96 -16.39
N ARG A 17 16.46 -19.23 -17.61
CA ARG A 17 17.31 -19.54 -18.78
C ARG A 17 17.14 -18.47 -19.84
N PRO A 18 17.87 -17.33 -19.74
CA PRO A 18 17.85 -16.34 -20.79
C PRO A 18 18.45 -16.89 -22.10
N ILE A 19 17.95 -16.42 -23.24
CA ILE A 19 18.50 -16.80 -24.54
C ILE A 19 19.96 -16.31 -24.61
N ASN A 20 20.89 -17.23 -24.93
CA ASN A 20 22.34 -16.96 -25.07
C ASN A 20 23.08 -16.52 -23.79
N SER A 21 22.59 -16.89 -22.60
CA SER A 21 23.24 -16.58 -21.32
C SER A 21 23.27 -17.82 -20.43
N GLU A 22 24.16 -17.83 -19.44
CA GLU A 22 24.17 -18.86 -18.40
C GLU A 22 22.88 -18.85 -17.58
N ALA A 23 22.51 -20.03 -17.05
CA ALA A 23 21.34 -20.17 -16.19
C ALA A 23 21.52 -19.36 -14.90
N ILE A 24 20.51 -18.58 -14.53
CA ILE A 24 20.53 -17.75 -13.33
C ILE A 24 19.68 -18.44 -12.26
N PRO A 25 20.26 -18.91 -11.13
CA PRO A 25 19.51 -19.54 -10.06
C PRO A 25 18.64 -18.53 -9.31
N ILE A 26 17.31 -18.76 -9.33
CA ILE A 26 16.31 -17.92 -8.65
C ILE A 26 15.96 -18.52 -7.28
N VAL A 27 15.75 -19.84 -7.20
CA VAL A 27 15.54 -20.59 -5.95
C VAL A 27 16.65 -21.61 -5.82
N LYS A 28 17.30 -21.69 -4.64
CA LYS A 28 18.59 -22.35 -4.45
C LYS A 28 18.56 -23.44 -3.37
N GLY A 29 17.58 -24.33 -3.41
CA GLY A 29 17.50 -25.43 -2.44
C GLY A 29 16.63 -25.08 -1.22
N VAL A 30 15.40 -24.63 -1.47
CA VAL A 30 14.45 -24.28 -0.41
C VAL A 30 13.68 -25.52 0.05
N SER A 31 13.57 -25.69 1.38
CA SER A 31 12.82 -26.79 2.00
C SER A 31 11.94 -26.28 3.13
N PHE A 32 10.66 -26.64 3.14
CA PHE A 32 9.69 -26.41 4.22
C PHE A 32 8.46 -27.29 4.03
N ASP A 33 7.68 -27.44 5.11
CA ASP A 33 6.45 -28.22 5.12
C ASP A 33 5.26 -27.37 5.53
N VAL A 34 4.06 -27.74 5.07
CA VAL A 34 2.79 -27.14 5.47
C VAL A 34 1.87 -28.24 6.00
N GLN A 35 1.47 -28.11 7.26
CA GLN A 35 0.57 -29.06 7.93
C GLN A 35 -0.92 -28.70 7.67
N PRO A 36 -1.86 -29.65 7.85
CA PRO A 36 -3.29 -29.37 7.76
C PRO A 36 -3.71 -28.25 8.72
N GLY A 37 -4.39 -27.22 8.18
CA GLY A 37 -4.87 -26.06 8.94
C GLY A 37 -3.77 -25.07 9.35
N GLN A 38 -2.53 -25.26 8.91
CA GLN A 38 -1.41 -24.38 9.21
C GLN A 38 -1.26 -23.27 8.19
N VAL A 39 -0.94 -22.07 8.65
CA VAL A 39 -0.55 -20.94 7.79
C VAL A 39 0.96 -20.76 7.84
N VAL A 40 1.64 -20.97 6.72
CA VAL A 40 3.09 -20.74 6.54
C VAL A 40 3.30 -19.44 5.78
N ALA A 41 3.95 -18.46 6.40
CA ALA A 41 4.29 -17.21 5.74
C ALA A 41 5.67 -17.27 5.08
N LEU A 42 5.75 -16.85 3.80
CA LEU A 42 7.00 -16.62 3.09
C LEU A 42 7.31 -15.12 3.08
N ILE A 43 8.39 -14.71 3.74
CA ILE A 43 8.79 -13.31 3.88
C ILE A 43 10.20 -13.05 3.33
N GLY A 44 10.51 -11.81 3.01
CA GLY A 44 11.82 -11.40 2.49
C GLY A 44 11.70 -10.27 1.46
N GLU A 45 12.82 -9.77 0.97
CA GLU A 45 12.87 -8.69 -0.02
C GLU A 45 12.26 -9.09 -1.37
N SER A 46 11.93 -8.08 -2.18
CA SER A 46 11.51 -8.28 -3.57
C SER A 46 12.60 -9.02 -4.35
N GLY A 47 12.19 -10.01 -5.15
CA GLY A 47 13.15 -10.86 -5.88
C GLY A 47 13.78 -12.01 -5.06
N SER A 48 13.41 -12.20 -3.79
CA SER A 48 13.91 -13.34 -2.98
C SER A 48 13.32 -14.70 -3.37
N GLY A 49 12.40 -14.77 -4.33
CA GLY A 49 11.81 -16.00 -4.84
C GLY A 49 10.46 -16.39 -4.24
N LYS A 50 9.86 -15.59 -3.33
CA LYS A 50 8.59 -15.91 -2.65
C LYS A 50 7.47 -16.34 -3.60
N THR A 51 7.09 -15.49 -4.54
CA THR A 51 6.06 -15.78 -5.55
C THR A 51 6.45 -16.99 -6.42
N THR A 52 7.74 -17.15 -6.74
CA THR A 52 8.20 -18.29 -7.53
C THR A 52 8.02 -19.61 -6.78
N ILE A 53 8.36 -19.63 -5.49
CA ILE A 53 8.16 -20.79 -4.60
C ILE A 53 6.68 -21.08 -4.41
N SER A 54 5.85 -20.05 -4.18
CA SER A 54 4.41 -20.22 -3.99
C SER A 54 3.70 -20.75 -5.25
N LEU A 55 4.13 -20.31 -6.45
CA LEU A 55 3.64 -20.85 -7.72
C LEU A 55 4.11 -22.28 -7.98
N ALA A 56 5.30 -22.67 -7.49
CA ALA A 56 5.78 -24.04 -7.58
C ALA A 56 4.87 -25.03 -6.82
N ALA A 57 4.20 -24.59 -5.74
CA ALA A 57 3.18 -25.39 -5.04
C ALA A 57 1.98 -25.76 -5.94
N LEU A 58 1.74 -24.99 -7.01
CA LEU A 58 0.75 -25.28 -8.04
C LEU A 58 1.34 -26.11 -9.21
N GLY A 59 2.61 -26.52 -9.15
CA GLY A 59 3.32 -27.12 -10.28
C GLY A 59 3.46 -26.16 -11.47
N TYR A 60 3.59 -24.83 -11.19
CA TYR A 60 3.68 -23.79 -12.22
C TYR A 60 4.95 -22.95 -12.04
N THR A 61 5.59 -22.64 -13.14
CA THR A 61 6.67 -21.65 -13.21
C THR A 61 6.30 -20.56 -14.22
N LYS A 62 6.71 -19.31 -13.94
CA LYS A 62 6.52 -18.22 -14.92
C LYS A 62 7.32 -18.50 -16.21
N PRO A 63 6.88 -17.97 -17.38
CA PRO A 63 7.63 -18.11 -18.62
C PRO A 63 9.11 -17.70 -18.46
N GLY A 64 10.03 -18.55 -18.95
CA GLY A 64 11.47 -18.35 -18.79
C GLY A 64 12.08 -18.90 -17.51
N LEU A 65 11.27 -19.40 -16.57
CA LEU A 65 11.72 -20.11 -15.37
C LEU A 65 11.50 -21.62 -15.52
N HIS A 66 12.41 -22.43 -14.97
CA HIS A 66 12.37 -23.89 -15.05
C HIS A 66 12.74 -24.50 -13.71
N PHE A 67 12.07 -25.58 -13.35
CA PHE A 67 12.53 -26.46 -12.26
C PHE A 67 13.91 -27.03 -12.64
N SER A 68 14.88 -26.91 -11.75
CA SER A 68 16.24 -27.44 -11.95
C SER A 68 16.62 -28.46 -10.90
N GLY A 69 15.79 -28.70 -9.88
CA GLY A 69 15.97 -29.75 -8.88
C GLY A 69 15.01 -29.66 -7.72
N GLY A 70 15.02 -30.71 -6.91
CA GLY A 70 14.14 -30.83 -5.74
C GLY A 70 12.78 -31.45 -6.08
N GLU A 71 11.86 -31.40 -5.12
CA GLU A 71 10.51 -31.99 -5.22
C GLU A 71 9.49 -31.05 -4.55
N VAL A 72 8.27 -31.03 -5.09
CA VAL A 72 7.12 -30.32 -4.51
C VAL A 72 5.96 -31.30 -4.44
N LEU A 73 5.70 -31.83 -3.24
CA LEU A 73 4.69 -32.85 -2.99
C LEU A 73 3.42 -32.24 -2.41
N LEU A 74 2.35 -32.19 -3.18
CA LEU A 74 1.01 -31.82 -2.71
C LEU A 74 0.24 -33.10 -2.35
N GLN A 75 -0.06 -33.27 -1.06
CA GLN A 75 -0.69 -34.50 -0.53
C GLN A 75 0.05 -35.79 -0.93
N GLY A 76 1.36 -35.69 -1.20
CA GLY A 76 2.23 -36.79 -1.61
C GLY A 76 2.34 -36.98 -3.12
N GLU A 77 1.66 -36.17 -3.95
CA GLU A 77 1.82 -36.16 -5.41
C GLU A 77 2.85 -35.12 -5.83
N ASP A 78 3.85 -35.49 -6.60
CA ASP A 78 4.90 -34.60 -7.09
C ASP A 78 4.33 -33.68 -8.20
N MET A 79 4.17 -32.42 -7.89
CA MET A 79 3.56 -31.41 -8.76
C MET A 79 4.36 -31.13 -10.04
N GLU A 80 5.64 -31.49 -10.09
CA GLU A 80 6.43 -31.40 -11.32
C GLU A 80 6.19 -32.61 -12.25
N ARG A 81 6.12 -33.78 -11.66
CA ARG A 81 6.13 -35.06 -12.42
C ARG A 81 4.74 -35.55 -12.82
N VAL A 82 3.67 -35.14 -12.15
CA VAL A 82 2.31 -35.49 -12.55
C VAL A 82 1.93 -34.91 -13.92
N SER A 83 1.05 -35.61 -14.64
CA SER A 83 0.58 -35.18 -15.96
C SER A 83 -0.15 -33.82 -15.91
N ASP A 84 -0.15 -33.09 -17.03
CA ASP A 84 -0.83 -31.79 -17.10
C ASP A 84 -2.33 -31.88 -16.82
N ASN A 85 -2.98 -32.99 -17.18
CA ASN A 85 -4.40 -33.22 -16.83
C ASN A 85 -4.57 -33.34 -15.30
N ARG A 86 -3.65 -34.11 -14.63
CA ARG A 86 -3.68 -34.23 -13.17
C ARG A 86 -3.38 -32.89 -12.48
N LYS A 87 -2.42 -32.11 -12.99
CA LYS A 87 -2.17 -30.74 -12.49
C LYS A 87 -3.41 -29.86 -12.57
N ARG A 88 -4.17 -29.93 -13.68
CA ARG A 88 -5.42 -29.15 -13.84
C ARG A 88 -6.44 -29.55 -12.79
N GLN A 89 -6.65 -30.85 -12.55
CA GLN A 89 -7.57 -31.32 -11.50
C GLN A 89 -7.14 -30.83 -10.12
N LEU A 90 -5.86 -31.06 -9.74
CA LEU A 90 -5.33 -30.61 -8.44
C LEU A 90 -5.49 -29.11 -8.22
N ARG A 91 -5.29 -28.28 -9.26
CA ARG A 91 -5.48 -26.81 -9.19
C ARG A 91 -6.93 -26.37 -9.03
N GLY A 92 -7.91 -27.21 -9.32
CA GLY A 92 -9.32 -26.88 -9.11
C GLY A 92 -9.89 -27.46 -7.81
N GLU A 93 -9.35 -28.62 -7.38
CA GLU A 93 -9.92 -29.38 -6.26
C GLU A 93 -9.10 -29.25 -4.97
N ASN A 94 -7.76 -29.30 -5.06
CA ASN A 94 -6.87 -29.46 -3.90
C ASN A 94 -6.09 -28.20 -3.56
N VAL A 95 -5.74 -27.38 -4.54
CA VAL A 95 -4.99 -26.15 -4.34
C VAL A 95 -5.63 -24.99 -5.10
N ALA A 96 -5.78 -23.85 -4.42
CA ALA A 96 -6.28 -22.61 -5.03
C ALA A 96 -5.26 -21.48 -4.83
N TYR A 97 -5.28 -20.52 -5.77
CA TYR A 97 -4.36 -19.38 -5.80
C TYR A 97 -5.11 -18.06 -5.75
N LEU A 98 -4.76 -17.24 -4.79
CA LEU A 98 -5.16 -15.83 -4.71
C LEU A 98 -4.04 -14.95 -5.26
N ALA A 99 -4.32 -14.26 -6.35
CA ALA A 99 -3.37 -13.35 -6.98
C ALA A 99 -3.27 -12.01 -6.23
N GLN A 100 -2.18 -11.29 -6.44
CA GLN A 100 -1.92 -9.99 -5.84
C GLN A 100 -3.00 -8.93 -6.16
N SER A 101 -3.58 -8.96 -7.36
CA SER A 101 -4.55 -7.96 -7.82
C SER A 101 -5.91 -8.60 -8.14
N ALA A 102 -6.88 -8.39 -7.26
CA ALA A 102 -8.26 -8.80 -7.52
C ALA A 102 -8.84 -8.13 -8.77
N ALA A 103 -8.52 -6.85 -9.00
CA ALA A 103 -8.99 -6.12 -10.20
C ALA A 103 -8.47 -6.71 -11.52
N ALA A 104 -7.27 -7.31 -11.50
CA ALA A 104 -6.71 -7.98 -12.68
C ALA A 104 -7.21 -9.42 -12.84
N THR A 105 -7.73 -10.03 -11.77
CA THR A 105 -8.23 -11.40 -11.76
C THR A 105 -9.64 -11.50 -12.34
N PHE A 106 -10.51 -10.54 -11.98
CA PHE A 106 -11.89 -10.55 -12.46
C PHE A 106 -12.04 -9.96 -13.87
N ASN A 107 -12.84 -10.61 -14.69
CA ASN A 107 -13.28 -10.07 -15.98
C ASN A 107 -14.38 -9.00 -15.74
N PRO A 108 -14.15 -7.72 -16.10
CA PRO A 108 -15.11 -6.65 -15.84
C PRO A 108 -16.43 -6.77 -16.61
N ALA A 109 -16.48 -7.60 -17.65
CA ALA A 109 -17.65 -7.82 -18.51
C ALA A 109 -18.60 -8.92 -17.99
N LEU A 110 -18.17 -9.72 -17.01
CA LEU A 110 -18.93 -10.81 -16.43
C LEU A 110 -19.41 -10.47 -15.01
N LYS A 111 -20.53 -11.05 -14.60
CA LYS A 111 -21.03 -10.93 -13.22
C LYS A 111 -20.11 -11.66 -12.24
N ILE A 112 -20.08 -11.18 -11.02
CA ILE A 112 -19.25 -11.73 -9.95
C ILE A 112 -19.61 -13.20 -9.66
N GLY A 113 -20.91 -13.51 -9.53
CA GLY A 113 -21.37 -14.86 -9.20
C GLY A 113 -20.91 -15.90 -10.21
N GLU A 114 -21.01 -15.60 -11.51
CA GLU A 114 -20.56 -16.48 -12.58
C GLU A 114 -19.08 -16.85 -12.42
N GLN A 115 -18.23 -15.87 -12.10
CA GLN A 115 -16.79 -16.07 -11.96
C GLN A 115 -16.40 -16.79 -10.67
N VAL A 116 -17.12 -16.52 -9.58
CA VAL A 116 -16.87 -17.16 -8.27
C VAL A 116 -17.18 -18.65 -8.32
N THR A 117 -18.25 -19.06 -9.02
CA THR A 117 -18.70 -20.45 -9.07
C THR A 117 -18.08 -21.27 -10.21
N GLU A 118 -17.45 -20.61 -11.19
CA GLU A 118 -16.91 -21.22 -12.41
C GLU A 118 -16.01 -22.45 -12.13
N SER A 119 -15.06 -22.31 -11.20
CA SER A 119 -14.12 -23.40 -10.91
C SER A 119 -14.81 -24.64 -10.33
N ALA A 120 -15.79 -24.46 -9.43
CA ALA A 120 -16.51 -25.56 -8.80
C ALA A 120 -17.35 -26.35 -9.81
N VAL A 121 -18.00 -25.64 -10.74
CA VAL A 121 -18.81 -26.26 -11.80
C VAL A 121 -17.94 -26.90 -12.88
N LEU A 122 -16.89 -26.19 -13.33
CA LEU A 122 -15.98 -26.66 -14.40
C LEU A 122 -15.26 -27.96 -14.03
N HIS A 123 -14.86 -28.08 -12.76
CA HIS A 123 -14.18 -29.29 -12.24
C HIS A 123 -15.18 -30.38 -11.79
N GLY A 124 -16.49 -30.12 -11.89
CA GLY A 124 -17.51 -31.09 -11.49
C GLY A 124 -17.58 -31.33 -9.98
N ALA A 125 -17.00 -30.44 -9.16
CA ALA A 125 -17.06 -30.54 -7.72
C ALA A 125 -18.47 -30.29 -7.17
N MET A 126 -19.24 -29.42 -7.85
CA MET A 126 -20.62 -29.06 -7.51
C MET A 126 -21.41 -28.79 -8.80
N ASP A 127 -22.74 -28.97 -8.76
CA ASP A 127 -23.62 -28.40 -9.76
C ASP A 127 -23.79 -26.87 -9.55
N GLN A 128 -24.44 -26.19 -10.47
CA GLN A 128 -24.56 -24.71 -10.44
C GLN A 128 -25.30 -24.21 -9.21
N ASP A 129 -26.35 -24.92 -8.79
CA ASP A 129 -27.20 -24.50 -7.67
C ASP A 129 -26.43 -24.66 -6.34
N ALA A 130 -25.81 -25.80 -6.13
CA ALA A 130 -24.95 -26.04 -4.97
C ALA A 130 -23.75 -25.05 -4.91
N ALA A 131 -23.16 -24.72 -6.06
CA ALA A 131 -22.07 -23.75 -6.15
C ALA A 131 -22.55 -22.33 -5.79
N ASN A 132 -23.78 -21.93 -6.20
CA ASN A 132 -24.37 -20.63 -5.86
C ASN A 132 -24.69 -20.55 -4.35
N GLU A 133 -25.27 -21.61 -3.76
CA GLU A 133 -25.49 -21.67 -2.32
C GLU A 133 -24.19 -21.55 -1.55
N ARG A 134 -23.17 -22.32 -1.96
CA ARG A 134 -21.83 -22.28 -1.36
C ARG A 134 -21.19 -20.91 -1.47
N ALA A 135 -21.28 -20.26 -2.62
CA ALA A 135 -20.77 -18.90 -2.81
C ALA A 135 -21.45 -17.91 -1.85
N THR A 136 -22.77 -18.02 -1.66
CA THR A 136 -23.54 -17.16 -0.73
C THR A 136 -23.13 -17.40 0.74
N GLU A 137 -22.87 -18.65 1.15
CA GLU A 137 -22.30 -18.96 2.46
C GLU A 137 -20.94 -18.26 2.66
N LEU A 138 -20.07 -18.35 1.65
CA LEU A 138 -18.76 -17.69 1.68
C LEU A 138 -18.87 -16.17 1.71
N TYR A 139 -19.80 -15.55 0.99
CA TYR A 139 -20.03 -14.12 1.05
C TYR A 139 -20.43 -13.67 2.46
N LYS A 140 -21.28 -14.45 3.15
CA LYS A 140 -21.66 -14.21 4.56
C LYS A 140 -20.47 -14.39 5.50
N ALA A 141 -19.71 -15.48 5.35
CA ALA A 141 -18.52 -15.77 6.17
C ALA A 141 -17.40 -14.73 6.01
N LEU A 142 -17.26 -14.18 4.78
CA LEU A 142 -16.30 -13.12 4.44
C LEU A 142 -16.84 -11.70 4.71
N GLU A 143 -17.99 -11.60 5.38
CA GLU A 143 -18.60 -10.32 5.81
C GLU A 143 -18.80 -9.33 4.64
N LEU A 144 -19.18 -9.84 3.48
CA LEU A 144 -19.51 -9.00 2.33
C LEU A 144 -20.87 -8.32 2.54
N PRO A 145 -21.01 -7.04 2.19
CA PRO A 145 -22.31 -6.36 2.26
C PRO A 145 -23.27 -6.91 1.21
N ASP A 146 -24.54 -7.06 1.57
CA ASP A 146 -25.60 -7.56 0.68
C ASP A 146 -25.25 -8.93 0.05
N PRO A 147 -24.93 -9.95 0.88
CA PRO A 147 -24.37 -11.22 0.40
C PRO A 147 -25.31 -12.01 -0.50
N ASP A 148 -26.61 -11.79 -0.38
CA ASP A 148 -27.61 -12.49 -1.19
C ASP A 148 -27.75 -11.89 -2.61
N HIS A 149 -27.30 -10.64 -2.85
CA HIS A 149 -27.45 -9.97 -4.15
C HIS A 149 -26.11 -9.58 -4.80
N ILE A 150 -24.98 -9.64 -4.06
CA ILE A 150 -23.65 -9.21 -4.56
C ILE A 150 -23.20 -9.99 -5.80
N ALA A 151 -23.61 -11.25 -5.93
CA ALA A 151 -23.33 -12.11 -7.08
C ALA A 151 -23.84 -11.53 -8.42
N GLY A 152 -24.93 -10.75 -8.38
CA GLY A 152 -25.51 -10.10 -9.57
C GLY A 152 -24.78 -8.84 -10.04
N ARG A 153 -23.80 -8.33 -9.26
CA ARG A 153 -23.02 -7.14 -9.58
C ARG A 153 -21.84 -7.46 -10.51
N TYR A 154 -21.32 -6.41 -11.14
CA TYR A 154 -20.09 -6.47 -11.91
C TYR A 154 -18.88 -6.01 -11.05
N PRO A 155 -17.64 -6.43 -11.38
CA PRO A 155 -16.44 -6.08 -10.61
C PRO A 155 -16.26 -4.57 -10.37
N HIS A 156 -16.61 -3.72 -11.33
CA HIS A 156 -16.52 -2.27 -11.21
C HIS A 156 -17.58 -1.62 -10.30
N GLN A 157 -18.56 -2.38 -9.80
CA GLN A 157 -19.64 -1.92 -8.91
C GLN A 157 -19.36 -2.20 -7.43
N VAL A 158 -18.21 -2.76 -7.11
CA VAL A 158 -17.79 -3.11 -5.74
C VAL A 158 -16.46 -2.43 -5.40
N SER A 159 -16.19 -2.25 -4.10
CA SER A 159 -14.91 -1.68 -3.65
C SER A 159 -13.74 -2.66 -3.79
N GLY A 160 -12.50 -2.16 -3.74
CA GLY A 160 -11.30 -3.00 -3.80
C GLY A 160 -11.26 -4.07 -2.71
N GLY A 161 -11.60 -3.74 -1.47
CA GLY A 161 -11.68 -4.71 -0.37
C GLY A 161 -12.80 -5.74 -0.53
N GLN A 162 -13.95 -5.34 -1.10
CA GLN A 162 -15.01 -6.28 -1.45
C GLN A 162 -14.55 -7.23 -2.56
N LEU A 163 -13.89 -6.70 -3.59
CA LEU A 163 -13.37 -7.51 -4.69
C LEU A 163 -12.31 -8.50 -4.22
N GLN A 164 -11.47 -8.10 -3.25
CA GLN A 164 -10.48 -8.98 -2.63
C GLN A 164 -11.14 -10.13 -1.85
N ARG A 165 -12.19 -9.84 -1.07
CA ARG A 165 -12.97 -10.86 -0.36
C ARG A 165 -13.73 -11.77 -1.33
N LEU A 166 -14.23 -11.24 -2.44
CA LEU A 166 -14.85 -12.04 -3.51
C LEU A 166 -13.84 -12.98 -4.21
N MET A 167 -12.61 -12.53 -4.40
CA MET A 167 -11.52 -13.38 -4.91
C MET A 167 -11.19 -14.51 -3.92
N ALA A 168 -11.27 -14.25 -2.60
CA ALA A 168 -11.15 -15.31 -1.60
C ALA A 168 -12.33 -16.31 -1.67
N ALA A 169 -13.56 -15.83 -1.87
CA ALA A 169 -14.71 -16.72 -2.08
C ALA A 169 -14.51 -17.61 -3.31
N MET A 170 -14.01 -17.04 -4.42
CA MET A 170 -13.69 -17.78 -5.65
C MET A 170 -12.62 -18.87 -5.41
N ALA A 171 -11.61 -18.59 -4.58
CA ALA A 171 -10.59 -19.58 -4.25
C ALA A 171 -11.08 -20.68 -3.29
N LEU A 172 -12.05 -20.36 -2.42
CA LEU A 172 -12.55 -21.25 -1.36
C LEU A 172 -13.79 -22.06 -1.75
N VAL A 173 -14.43 -21.77 -2.89
CA VAL A 173 -15.68 -22.41 -3.29
C VAL A 173 -15.53 -23.93 -3.41
N THR A 174 -14.38 -24.41 -3.89
CA THR A 174 -14.07 -25.85 -4.04
C THR A 174 -13.53 -26.52 -2.76
N ARG A 175 -13.43 -25.80 -1.64
CA ARG A 175 -12.83 -26.27 -0.36
C ARG A 175 -11.44 -26.85 -0.53
N PRO A 176 -10.47 -26.10 -1.06
CA PRO A 176 -9.14 -26.61 -1.33
C PRO A 176 -8.41 -26.98 -0.03
N ALA A 177 -7.59 -28.02 -0.08
CA ALA A 177 -6.72 -28.40 1.04
C ALA A 177 -5.62 -27.37 1.30
N LEU A 178 -5.14 -26.70 0.23
CA LEU A 178 -4.10 -25.66 0.29
C LEU A 178 -4.55 -24.39 -0.42
N LEU A 179 -4.40 -23.26 0.27
CA LEU A 179 -4.53 -21.91 -0.29
C LEU A 179 -3.15 -21.29 -0.50
N VAL A 180 -2.91 -20.72 -1.65
CA VAL A 180 -1.71 -19.91 -1.94
C VAL A 180 -2.14 -18.45 -2.09
N LEU A 181 -1.73 -17.62 -1.16
CA LEU A 181 -2.11 -16.22 -1.01
C LEU A 181 -0.89 -15.33 -1.35
N ASP A 182 -0.87 -14.73 -2.53
CA ASP A 182 0.26 -13.90 -2.98
C ASP A 182 -0.06 -12.42 -2.81
N GLU A 183 0.44 -11.84 -1.73
CA GLU A 183 0.21 -10.45 -1.32
C GLU A 183 -1.27 -10.01 -1.31
N PRO A 184 -2.17 -10.76 -0.66
CA PRO A 184 -3.61 -10.57 -0.83
C PRO A 184 -4.16 -9.26 -0.24
N THR A 185 -3.36 -8.45 0.46
CA THR A 185 -3.79 -7.21 1.12
C THR A 185 -3.00 -5.98 0.71
N THR A 186 -2.02 -6.09 -0.17
CA THR A 186 -1.04 -5.03 -0.51
C THR A 186 -1.67 -3.76 -1.10
N ALA A 187 -2.81 -3.85 -1.80
CA ALA A 187 -3.47 -2.70 -2.43
C ALA A 187 -4.60 -2.09 -1.58
N LEU A 188 -4.74 -2.50 -0.32
CA LEU A 188 -5.80 -2.08 0.57
C LEU A 188 -5.31 -1.00 1.54
N ASP A 189 -6.20 -0.09 1.92
CA ASP A 189 -5.95 0.80 3.05
C ASP A 189 -5.98 0.02 4.38
N VAL A 190 -5.40 0.61 5.42
CA VAL A 190 -5.15 -0.06 6.71
C VAL A 190 -6.43 -0.60 7.36
N THR A 191 -7.54 0.14 7.28
CA THR A 191 -8.82 -0.28 7.88
C THR A 191 -9.40 -1.49 7.13
N THR A 192 -9.44 -1.41 5.80
CA THR A 192 -9.90 -2.50 4.94
C THR A 192 -8.97 -3.73 5.00
N GLN A 193 -7.65 -3.52 5.09
CA GLN A 193 -6.67 -4.60 5.23
C GLN A 193 -6.97 -5.48 6.44
N ILE A 194 -7.25 -4.88 7.59
CA ILE A 194 -7.54 -5.61 8.83
C ILE A 194 -8.88 -6.36 8.75
N GLU A 195 -9.91 -5.77 8.15
CA GLU A 195 -11.20 -6.45 7.95
C GLU A 195 -11.01 -7.70 7.06
N VAL A 196 -10.29 -7.55 5.94
CA VAL A 196 -9.99 -8.66 5.04
C VAL A 196 -9.15 -9.73 5.72
N LEU A 197 -8.15 -9.34 6.52
CA LEU A 197 -7.29 -10.26 7.24
C LEU A 197 -8.06 -11.08 8.28
N LYS A 198 -8.95 -10.44 9.05
CA LYS A 198 -9.86 -11.13 10.00
C LYS A 198 -10.74 -12.15 9.28
N ALA A 199 -11.37 -11.73 8.18
CA ALA A 199 -12.25 -12.59 7.41
C ALA A 199 -11.48 -13.80 6.85
N PHE A 200 -10.28 -13.60 6.31
CA PHE A 200 -9.42 -14.67 5.79
C PHE A 200 -9.02 -15.64 6.89
N LYS A 201 -8.53 -15.14 8.03
CA LYS A 201 -8.13 -15.99 9.16
C LYS A 201 -9.28 -16.86 9.64
N LYS A 202 -10.46 -16.26 9.84
CA LYS A 202 -11.69 -16.94 10.26
C LYS A 202 -12.09 -18.04 9.30
N VAL A 203 -12.15 -17.73 7.98
CA VAL A 203 -12.61 -18.70 6.98
C VAL A 203 -11.59 -19.81 6.75
N ILE A 204 -10.29 -19.51 6.70
CA ILE A 204 -9.22 -20.53 6.61
C ILE A 204 -9.34 -21.53 7.77
N GLN A 205 -9.55 -21.04 8.99
CA GLN A 205 -9.74 -21.90 10.17
C GLN A 205 -11.04 -22.70 10.10
N GLN A 206 -12.14 -22.11 9.68
CA GLN A 206 -13.45 -22.79 9.55
C GLN A 206 -13.44 -23.90 8.49
N GLU A 207 -12.78 -23.65 7.36
CA GLU A 207 -12.67 -24.62 6.27
C GLU A 207 -11.60 -25.69 6.56
N GLY A 208 -10.71 -25.49 7.53
CA GLY A 208 -9.59 -26.38 7.84
C GLY A 208 -8.52 -26.44 6.75
N SER A 209 -8.52 -25.48 5.82
CA SER A 209 -7.51 -25.37 4.76
C SER A 209 -6.16 -24.98 5.34
N ALA A 210 -5.08 -25.51 4.76
CA ALA A 210 -3.73 -24.99 4.99
C ALA A 210 -3.48 -23.79 4.08
N ALA A 211 -2.52 -22.92 4.44
CA ALA A 211 -2.21 -21.77 3.59
C ALA A 211 -0.70 -21.46 3.50
N ILE A 212 -0.27 -21.05 2.30
CA ILE A 212 0.98 -20.31 2.08
C ILE A 212 0.60 -18.83 1.94
N TYR A 213 1.14 -17.98 2.80
CA TYR A 213 0.91 -16.54 2.79
C TYR A 213 2.18 -15.80 2.38
N VAL A 214 2.20 -15.20 1.21
CA VAL A 214 3.32 -14.40 0.71
C VAL A 214 3.04 -12.93 0.98
N THR A 215 3.92 -12.25 1.68
CA THR A 215 3.85 -10.81 1.89
C THR A 215 5.21 -10.23 2.29
N HIS A 216 5.34 -8.92 2.15
CA HIS A 216 6.44 -8.14 2.72
C HIS A 216 6.04 -7.40 4.00
N ASP A 217 4.76 -7.43 4.39
CA ASP A 217 4.24 -6.80 5.61
C ASP A 217 4.35 -7.75 6.81
N LEU A 218 5.36 -7.52 7.65
CA LEU A 218 5.64 -8.35 8.83
C LEU A 218 4.59 -8.21 9.93
N ALA A 219 3.95 -7.04 10.03
CA ALA A 219 2.91 -6.81 11.01
C ALA A 219 1.66 -7.65 10.68
N VAL A 220 1.34 -7.78 9.38
CA VAL A 220 0.30 -8.70 8.90
C VAL A 220 0.67 -10.16 9.15
N VAL A 221 1.93 -10.55 8.87
CA VAL A 221 2.42 -11.90 9.14
C VAL A 221 2.26 -12.29 10.61
N ALA A 222 2.55 -11.36 11.53
CA ALA A 222 2.39 -11.58 12.96
C ALA A 222 0.95 -11.92 13.37
N GLN A 223 -0.07 -11.54 12.56
CA GLN A 223 -1.48 -11.77 12.87
C GLN A 223 -2.02 -13.09 12.31
N ILE A 224 -1.43 -13.61 11.23
CA ILE A 224 -2.02 -14.76 10.51
C ILE A 224 -1.14 -16.01 10.53
N ALA A 225 0.19 -15.87 10.58
CA ALA A 225 1.11 -16.99 10.40
C ALA A 225 1.32 -17.82 11.66
N ASP A 226 1.33 -19.14 11.49
CA ASP A 226 1.79 -20.11 12.51
C ASP A 226 3.30 -20.34 12.39
N HIS A 227 3.81 -20.38 11.14
CA HIS A 227 5.20 -20.63 10.83
C HIS A 227 5.71 -19.61 9.81
N ILE A 228 6.95 -19.19 9.92
CA ILE A 228 7.57 -18.21 9.02
C ILE A 228 8.81 -18.81 8.38
N VAL A 229 8.94 -18.62 7.05
CA VAL A 229 10.15 -18.93 6.26
C VAL A 229 10.70 -17.61 5.72
N VAL A 230 11.89 -17.25 6.17
CA VAL A 230 12.59 -16.02 5.79
C VAL A 230 13.50 -16.28 4.62
N LEU A 231 13.27 -15.61 3.50
CA LEU A 231 13.96 -15.81 2.23
C LEU A 231 14.81 -14.59 1.85
N TYR A 232 16.03 -14.87 1.38
CA TYR A 232 16.92 -13.86 0.81
C TYR A 232 17.76 -14.45 -0.33
N GLY A 233 17.75 -13.79 -1.50
CA GLY A 233 18.54 -14.19 -2.66
C GLY A 233 18.33 -15.65 -3.12
N GLY A 234 17.11 -16.19 -2.94
CA GLY A 234 16.72 -17.54 -3.32
C GLY A 234 17.04 -18.63 -2.27
N ASN A 235 17.52 -18.25 -1.07
CA ASN A 235 17.85 -19.17 0.01
C ASN A 235 16.94 -18.94 1.22
N VAL A 236 16.76 -19.99 2.04
CA VAL A 236 16.17 -19.86 3.38
C VAL A 236 17.24 -19.36 4.34
N MET A 237 17.00 -18.21 4.96
CA MET A 237 17.89 -17.64 5.97
C MET A 237 17.56 -18.12 7.36
N GLU A 238 16.27 -18.23 7.66
CA GLU A 238 15.75 -18.70 8.95
C GLU A 238 14.33 -19.19 8.76
N GLN A 239 13.90 -20.19 9.54
CA GLN A 239 12.51 -20.64 9.58
C GLN A 239 12.16 -21.16 10.96
N GLY A 240 10.90 -21.02 11.35
CA GLY A 240 10.41 -21.46 12.65
C GLY A 240 9.02 -20.93 12.99
N PRO A 241 8.51 -21.25 14.19
CA PRO A 241 7.25 -20.72 14.68
C PRO A 241 7.23 -19.18 14.63
N ALA A 242 6.11 -18.59 14.21
CA ALA A 242 5.97 -17.13 14.04
C ALA A 242 6.42 -16.36 15.30
N LYS A 243 5.99 -16.81 16.48
CA LYS A 243 6.36 -16.18 17.77
C LYS A 243 7.88 -16.15 18.00
N GLN A 244 8.60 -17.19 17.58
CA GLN A 244 10.06 -17.26 17.72
C GLN A 244 10.74 -16.29 16.77
N ILE A 245 10.39 -16.34 15.48
CA ILE A 245 11.00 -15.50 14.43
C ILE A 245 10.77 -14.01 14.70
N ILE A 246 9.58 -13.64 15.18
CA ILE A 246 9.24 -12.25 15.46
C ILE A 246 9.94 -11.72 16.73
N ASN A 247 9.95 -12.51 17.81
CA ASN A 247 10.44 -12.02 19.10
C ASN A 247 11.94 -12.27 19.31
N ASN A 248 12.46 -13.39 18.80
CA ASN A 248 13.82 -13.85 19.04
C ASN A 248 14.50 -14.35 17.76
N PRO A 249 14.62 -13.51 16.70
CA PRO A 249 15.30 -13.90 15.47
C PRO A 249 16.78 -14.20 15.75
N THR A 250 17.32 -15.25 15.13
CA THR A 250 18.71 -15.68 15.31
C THR A 250 19.61 -15.17 14.17
N HIS A 251 19.12 -15.26 12.91
CA HIS A 251 19.88 -14.89 11.74
C HIS A 251 20.01 -13.35 11.58
N ALA A 252 21.19 -12.88 11.18
CA ALA A 252 21.49 -11.44 11.03
C ALA A 252 20.53 -10.71 10.07
N TYR A 253 20.16 -11.35 8.96
CA TYR A 253 19.20 -10.80 8.00
C TYR A 253 17.80 -10.67 8.60
N THR A 254 17.32 -11.70 9.33
CA THR A 254 16.02 -11.66 10.02
C THR A 254 15.96 -10.55 11.05
N LYS A 255 17.04 -10.35 11.83
CA LYS A 255 17.16 -9.23 12.78
C LYS A 255 17.04 -7.87 12.09
N ARG A 256 17.72 -7.69 10.96
CA ARG A 256 17.61 -6.46 10.14
C ARG A 256 16.20 -6.24 9.63
N LEU A 257 15.55 -7.31 9.14
CA LEU A 257 14.19 -7.26 8.61
C LEU A 257 13.19 -6.85 9.71
N MET A 258 13.29 -7.46 10.91
CA MET A 258 12.45 -7.11 12.06
C MET A 258 12.73 -5.69 12.59
N ALA A 259 13.97 -5.24 12.59
CA ALA A 259 14.33 -3.88 13.00
C ALA A 259 13.79 -2.80 12.05
N ALA A 260 13.64 -3.10 10.78
CA ALA A 260 13.09 -2.16 9.80
C ALA A 260 11.60 -1.84 10.00
N VAL A 261 10.86 -2.74 10.68
CA VAL A 261 9.42 -2.56 10.99
C VAL A 261 9.21 -1.93 12.36
N ARG A 262 10.10 -2.19 13.32
CA ARG A 262 10.00 -1.58 14.65
C ARG A 262 10.37 -0.11 14.51
N PRO A 263 9.51 0.85 14.91
CA PRO A 263 9.97 2.23 15.04
C PRO A 263 11.18 2.19 15.97
N ALA A 264 12.27 2.84 15.55
CA ALA A 264 13.42 3.02 16.44
C ALA A 264 12.87 3.59 17.74
N PRO A 265 13.27 3.06 18.92
CA PRO A 265 12.96 3.69 20.18
C PRO A 265 13.40 5.15 20.00
N GLU A 266 12.57 6.10 20.38
CA GLU A 266 12.76 7.54 20.24
C GLU A 266 14.26 7.88 20.36
N ALA A 267 14.99 7.77 19.25
CA ALA A 267 16.20 8.52 19.10
C ALA A 267 15.68 9.94 19.22
N SER A 268 15.91 10.51 20.41
CA SER A 268 15.66 11.89 20.71
C SER A 268 15.68 12.64 19.40
N VAL A 269 14.47 13.09 18.95
CA VAL A 269 14.42 14.12 17.93
C VAL A 269 15.32 15.18 18.53
N SER A 270 16.60 15.11 18.16
CA SER A 270 17.48 16.24 18.36
C SER A 270 16.66 17.34 17.72
N GLN A 271 16.15 18.22 18.55
CA GLN A 271 15.86 19.57 18.13
C GLN A 271 17.18 20.02 17.51
N SER A 272 17.42 19.58 16.26
CA SER A 272 18.30 20.33 15.41
C SER A 272 17.60 21.69 15.43
N GLU A 273 18.21 22.63 16.13
CA GLU A 273 17.97 24.03 15.92
C GLU A 273 18.12 24.22 14.43
N THR A 274 17.03 23.90 13.71
CA THR A 274 16.89 24.07 12.28
C THR A 274 17.14 25.54 12.06
N SER A 275 18.23 25.77 11.40
CA SER A 275 18.71 27.03 10.87
C SER A 275 17.56 28.02 10.73
N LYS A 276 17.70 29.13 11.43
CA LYS A 276 16.86 30.32 11.41
C LYS A 276 16.53 30.78 9.99
N HIS A 277 15.68 30.07 9.28
CA HIS A 277 14.95 30.63 8.15
C HIS A 277 13.73 31.37 8.71
N THR A 278 13.96 32.58 9.17
CA THR A 278 12.94 33.52 9.67
C THR A 278 12.07 34.10 8.57
N SER A 279 11.71 33.33 7.55
CA SER A 279 10.67 33.74 6.61
C SER A 279 9.31 33.39 7.23
N LYS A 280 8.51 34.41 7.56
CA LYS A 280 7.12 34.26 8.05
C LYS A 280 6.16 33.72 6.98
N ILE A 281 6.62 33.52 5.74
CA ILE A 281 5.79 33.11 4.60
C ILE A 281 6.01 31.60 4.38
N PRO A 282 4.95 30.77 4.45
CA PRO A 282 5.00 29.35 4.15
C PRO A 282 5.53 29.06 2.74
N ALA A 283 6.09 27.88 2.52
CA ALA A 283 6.51 27.42 1.19
C ALA A 283 5.29 27.24 0.28
N LEU A 284 4.22 26.65 0.81
CA LEU A 284 2.96 26.44 0.07
C LEU A 284 1.76 26.53 1.00
N GLU A 285 0.67 27.18 0.52
CA GLU A 285 -0.63 27.20 1.19
C GLU A 285 -1.72 26.76 0.23
N VAL A 286 -2.61 25.91 0.69
CA VAL A 286 -3.86 25.52 0.03
C VAL A 286 -4.99 26.11 0.82
N LYS A 287 -5.81 26.99 0.21
CA LYS A 287 -6.89 27.73 0.88
C LYS A 287 -8.23 27.43 0.25
N GLU A 288 -9.15 26.86 1.03
CA GLU A 288 -10.55 26.58 0.67
C GLU A 288 -10.70 25.84 -0.67
N VAL A 289 -9.77 24.95 -0.96
CA VAL A 289 -9.72 24.29 -2.26
C VAL A 289 -10.82 23.23 -2.40
N THR A 290 -11.64 23.42 -3.44
CA THR A 290 -12.62 22.43 -3.91
C THR A 290 -12.23 21.98 -5.31
N ALA A 291 -12.19 20.66 -5.52
CA ALA A 291 -11.77 20.08 -6.80
C ALA A 291 -12.40 18.68 -7.04
N GLY A 292 -12.42 18.27 -8.30
CA GLY A 292 -12.97 16.97 -8.68
C GLY A 292 -12.83 16.70 -10.17
N TYR A 293 -13.50 15.66 -10.64
CA TYR A 293 -13.38 15.17 -12.01
C TYR A 293 -14.63 15.44 -12.85
N GLY A 294 -14.42 15.56 -14.15
CA GLY A 294 -15.47 15.99 -15.10
C GLY A 294 -15.83 17.45 -14.93
N ARG A 295 -16.59 18.02 -15.86
CA ARG A 295 -17.09 19.41 -15.76
C ARG A 295 -18.57 19.47 -16.08
N ASN A 296 -19.31 20.18 -15.27
CA ASN A 296 -20.67 20.65 -15.54
C ASN A 296 -20.63 21.92 -16.39
N PRO A 297 -21.75 22.33 -17.01
CA PRO A 297 -21.83 23.57 -17.78
C PRO A 297 -21.49 24.85 -16.99
N ASP A 298 -21.71 24.85 -15.68
CA ASP A 298 -21.39 25.95 -14.74
C ASP A 298 -19.91 25.96 -14.30
N GLY A 299 -19.09 25.02 -14.80
CA GLY A 299 -17.68 24.89 -14.46
C GLY A 299 -17.39 24.07 -13.21
N SER A 300 -18.41 23.66 -12.45
CA SER A 300 -18.24 22.78 -11.28
C SER A 300 -17.84 21.36 -11.69
N PRO A 301 -17.15 20.59 -10.84
CA PRO A 301 -16.84 19.20 -11.14
C PRO A 301 -18.12 18.35 -11.11
N LYS A 302 -18.24 17.37 -12.03
CA LYS A 302 -19.32 16.38 -12.00
C LYS A 302 -19.23 15.49 -10.75
N VAL A 303 -18.01 15.14 -10.38
CA VAL A 303 -17.71 14.37 -9.15
C VAL A 303 -16.76 15.20 -8.31
N THR A 304 -17.27 15.83 -7.25
CA THR A 304 -16.46 16.59 -6.30
C THR A 304 -15.74 15.63 -5.36
N VAL A 305 -14.40 15.66 -5.37
CA VAL A 305 -13.54 14.81 -4.53
C VAL A 305 -12.99 15.57 -3.33
N LEU A 306 -12.56 16.82 -3.51
CA LEU A 306 -12.05 17.69 -2.44
C LEU A 306 -13.04 18.80 -2.13
N ARG A 307 -13.25 19.12 -0.84
CA ARG A 307 -14.20 20.13 -0.35
C ARG A 307 -13.56 20.98 0.73
N ASP A 308 -13.37 22.25 0.46
CA ASP A 308 -12.89 23.28 1.41
C ASP A 308 -11.57 22.87 2.12
N VAL A 309 -10.63 22.32 1.36
CA VAL A 309 -9.36 21.81 1.89
C VAL A 309 -8.42 22.96 2.20
N ASN A 310 -7.90 22.96 3.45
CA ASN A 310 -6.95 23.95 3.95
C ASN A 310 -5.70 23.25 4.50
N VAL A 311 -4.55 23.44 3.82
CA VAL A 311 -3.25 22.86 4.20
C VAL A 311 -2.16 23.91 4.05
N THR A 312 -1.27 23.98 5.04
CA THR A 312 -0.10 24.88 5.02
C THR A 312 1.17 24.04 5.12
N ILE A 313 2.14 24.32 4.28
CA ILE A 313 3.45 23.65 4.27
C ILE A 313 4.51 24.71 4.60
N GLU A 314 5.09 24.63 5.79
CA GLU A 314 6.20 25.49 6.20
C GLU A 314 7.48 25.12 5.44
N ARG A 315 8.42 26.06 5.34
CA ARG A 315 9.68 25.83 4.63
C ARG A 315 10.54 24.77 5.33
N GLY A 316 11.00 23.80 4.55
CA GLY A 316 11.80 22.67 5.04
C GLY A 316 11.01 21.66 5.90
N HIS A 317 9.68 21.82 6.01
CA HIS A 317 8.82 20.89 6.75
C HIS A 317 8.25 19.79 5.85
N VAL A 318 7.90 18.69 6.50
CA VAL A 318 7.20 17.55 5.91
C VAL A 318 5.78 17.53 6.44
N VAL A 319 4.82 17.68 5.54
CA VAL A 319 3.39 17.48 5.85
C VAL A 319 2.97 16.10 5.34
N GLY A 320 2.63 15.21 6.27
CA GLY A 320 2.07 13.90 5.98
C GLY A 320 0.57 13.99 5.70
N VAL A 321 0.09 13.40 4.61
CA VAL A 321 -1.34 13.32 4.29
C VAL A 321 -1.78 11.87 4.36
N ILE A 322 -2.67 11.57 5.32
CA ILE A 322 -3.19 10.22 5.58
C ILE A 322 -4.71 10.14 5.39
N GLY A 323 -5.22 8.93 5.23
CA GLY A 323 -6.64 8.61 5.10
C GLY A 323 -6.86 7.37 4.23
N GLU A 324 -8.08 6.85 4.21
CA GLU A 324 -8.45 5.67 3.42
C GLU A 324 -8.29 5.87 1.92
N SER A 325 -8.29 4.76 1.18
CA SER A 325 -8.25 4.80 -0.29
C SER A 325 -9.48 5.55 -0.84
N GLY A 326 -9.26 6.41 -1.85
CA GLY A 326 -10.33 7.21 -2.44
C GLY A 326 -10.73 8.47 -1.67
N CYS A 327 -10.18 8.77 -0.47
CA CYS A 327 -10.53 9.99 0.28
C CYS A 327 -10.03 11.31 -0.33
N GLY A 328 -9.19 11.27 -1.40
CA GLY A 328 -8.75 12.46 -2.13
C GLY A 328 -7.27 12.82 -2.00
N LYS A 329 -6.41 12.03 -1.35
CA LYS A 329 -4.96 12.31 -1.14
C LYS A 329 -4.22 12.62 -2.45
N SER A 330 -4.25 11.71 -3.40
CA SER A 330 -3.61 11.90 -4.72
C SER A 330 -4.28 13.01 -5.53
N THR A 331 -5.59 13.24 -5.33
CA THR A 331 -6.30 14.37 -5.93
C THR A 331 -5.75 15.70 -5.41
N LEU A 332 -5.50 15.81 -4.10
CA LEU A 332 -4.89 17.00 -3.50
C LEU A 332 -3.50 17.28 -4.10
N ALA A 333 -2.65 16.26 -4.20
CA ALA A 333 -1.34 16.41 -4.81
C ALA A 333 -1.42 16.84 -6.29
N ARG A 334 -2.35 16.26 -7.08
CA ARG A 334 -2.57 16.67 -8.47
C ARG A 334 -3.06 18.11 -8.60
N VAL A 335 -3.91 18.56 -7.67
CA VAL A 335 -4.39 19.95 -7.63
C VAL A 335 -3.24 20.90 -7.29
N ILE A 336 -2.41 20.58 -6.30
CA ILE A 336 -1.22 21.37 -5.96
C ILE A 336 -0.26 21.44 -7.16
N ALA A 337 -0.04 20.33 -7.86
CA ALA A 337 0.81 20.27 -9.05
C ALA A 337 0.21 21.01 -10.28
N GLY A 338 -1.08 21.40 -10.23
CA GLY A 338 -1.80 22.00 -11.38
C GLY A 338 -2.19 20.99 -12.46
N LEU A 339 -2.09 19.69 -12.19
CA LEU A 339 -2.51 18.60 -13.08
C LEU A 339 -4.04 18.42 -13.09
N LEU A 340 -4.70 18.86 -12.03
CA LEU A 340 -6.15 18.94 -11.91
C LEU A 340 -6.50 20.36 -11.44
N PRO A 341 -7.30 21.14 -12.18
CA PRO A 341 -7.65 22.50 -11.76
C PRO A 341 -8.60 22.50 -10.58
N ALA A 342 -8.35 23.36 -9.60
CA ALA A 342 -9.31 23.68 -8.56
C ALA A 342 -10.53 24.40 -9.16
N SER A 343 -11.74 24.05 -8.70
CA SER A 343 -12.97 24.77 -9.07
C SER A 343 -13.25 25.96 -8.16
N LYS A 344 -12.77 25.91 -6.91
CA LYS A 344 -12.81 26.99 -5.91
C LYS A 344 -11.54 26.99 -5.09
N GLY A 345 -11.28 28.11 -4.42
CA GLY A 345 -10.10 28.30 -3.57
C GLY A 345 -8.85 28.67 -4.35
N GLU A 346 -7.75 28.77 -3.64
CA GLU A 346 -6.46 29.18 -4.21
C GLU A 346 -5.28 28.40 -3.64
N ILE A 347 -4.19 28.35 -4.39
CA ILE A 347 -2.92 27.77 -3.98
C ILE A 347 -1.86 28.86 -4.07
N LEU A 348 -1.20 29.11 -2.95
CA LEU A 348 -0.15 30.12 -2.85
C LEU A 348 1.21 29.42 -2.74
N LEU A 349 2.16 29.79 -3.58
CA LEU A 349 3.57 29.42 -3.49
C LEU A 349 4.35 30.66 -3.05
N ASN A 350 5.00 30.59 -1.88
CA ASN A 350 5.72 31.74 -1.31
C ASN A 350 4.83 33.00 -1.20
N GLY A 351 3.55 32.83 -0.85
CA GLY A 351 2.57 33.91 -0.76
C GLY A 351 2.02 34.42 -2.10
N SER A 352 2.47 33.89 -3.22
CA SER A 352 1.99 34.28 -4.57
C SER A 352 1.04 33.22 -5.12
N ASN A 353 -0.09 33.65 -5.69
CA ASN A 353 -1.10 32.74 -6.23
C ASN A 353 -0.59 31.99 -7.46
N LEU A 354 -0.66 30.65 -7.41
CA LEU A 354 -0.39 29.75 -8.53
C LEU A 354 -1.61 29.62 -9.43
N GLN A 355 -1.40 29.67 -10.73
CA GLN A 355 -2.46 29.32 -11.67
C GLN A 355 -2.95 27.90 -11.42
N SER A 356 -4.27 27.70 -11.44
CA SER A 356 -4.91 26.41 -11.12
C SER A 356 -4.55 25.30 -12.12
N ASN A 357 -4.19 25.64 -13.37
CA ASN A 357 -3.81 24.72 -14.43
C ASN A 357 -2.32 24.84 -14.76
N VAL A 358 -1.65 23.71 -14.94
CA VAL A 358 -0.24 23.61 -15.32
C VAL A 358 0.12 24.44 -16.59
N GLN A 359 -0.80 24.52 -17.54
CA GLN A 359 -0.61 25.28 -18.79
C GLN A 359 -0.49 26.80 -18.56
N GLY A 360 -1.12 27.32 -17.52
CA GLY A 360 -1.04 28.74 -17.15
C GLY A 360 0.12 29.09 -16.22
N ARG A 361 0.83 28.09 -15.67
CA ARG A 361 1.94 28.32 -14.74
C ARG A 361 3.21 28.75 -15.46
N LYS A 362 3.93 29.68 -14.86
CA LYS A 362 5.25 30.08 -15.34
C LYS A 362 6.23 28.89 -15.16
N ARG A 363 7.26 28.86 -15.99
CA ARG A 363 8.31 27.82 -15.91
C ARG A 363 9.02 27.80 -14.54
N SER A 364 9.20 28.97 -13.93
CA SER A 364 9.73 29.10 -12.57
C SER A 364 8.84 28.43 -11.51
N ASP A 365 7.52 28.53 -11.66
CA ASP A 365 6.58 27.93 -10.71
C ASP A 365 6.52 26.40 -10.88
N LEU A 366 6.58 25.93 -12.15
CA LEU A 366 6.67 24.49 -12.45
C LEU A 366 7.98 23.88 -11.92
N GLN A 367 9.10 24.63 -11.97
CA GLN A 367 10.37 24.20 -11.41
C GLN A 367 10.28 23.99 -9.90
N LYS A 368 9.64 24.90 -9.19
CA LYS A 368 9.59 24.94 -7.72
C LYS A 368 8.71 23.87 -7.10
N VAL A 369 7.67 23.40 -7.81
CA VAL A 369 6.74 22.35 -7.34
C VAL A 369 6.87 21.14 -8.22
N GLN A 370 7.43 20.05 -7.68
CA GLN A 370 7.65 18.82 -8.42
C GLN A 370 6.84 17.65 -7.85
N PHE A 371 6.55 16.67 -8.69
CA PHE A 371 5.72 15.52 -8.36
C PHE A 371 6.49 14.21 -8.55
N VAL A 372 6.55 13.40 -7.51
CA VAL A 372 7.04 12.01 -7.55
C VAL A 372 5.83 11.09 -7.54
N PHE A 373 5.62 10.37 -8.65
CA PHE A 373 4.48 9.49 -8.85
C PHE A 373 4.64 8.17 -8.09
N GLN A 374 3.53 7.59 -7.69
CA GLN A 374 3.44 6.32 -6.97
C GLN A 374 4.16 5.18 -7.71
N MET A 375 3.87 4.99 -9.00
CA MET A 375 4.43 3.91 -9.81
C MET A 375 5.59 4.42 -10.66
N ALA A 376 6.81 4.12 -10.25
CA ALA A 376 8.01 4.48 -11.00
C ALA A 376 8.05 3.83 -12.41
N ASP A 377 7.50 2.63 -12.56
CA ASP A 377 7.44 1.91 -13.84
C ASP A 377 6.68 2.67 -14.92
N THR A 378 5.58 3.33 -14.56
CA THR A 378 4.78 4.15 -15.49
C THR A 378 5.28 5.59 -15.61
N ALA A 379 6.01 6.06 -14.59
CA ALA A 379 6.54 7.41 -14.54
C ALA A 379 7.83 7.60 -15.37
N LEU A 380 8.60 6.55 -15.58
CA LEU A 380 9.86 6.58 -16.34
C LEU A 380 9.64 6.08 -17.77
N ASN A 381 10.14 6.82 -18.76
CA ASN A 381 10.07 6.38 -20.15
C ASN A 381 11.01 5.17 -20.38
N PRO A 382 10.48 3.96 -20.69
CA PRO A 382 11.30 2.75 -20.82
C PRO A 382 12.30 2.79 -22.00
N LYS A 383 12.10 3.69 -22.96
CA LYS A 383 12.96 3.85 -24.15
C LYS A 383 14.07 4.88 -23.95
N GLN A 384 14.14 5.54 -22.80
CA GLN A 384 15.17 6.53 -22.48
C GLN A 384 16.17 5.98 -21.48
N ARG A 385 17.43 6.38 -21.62
CA ARG A 385 18.46 6.11 -20.60
C ARG A 385 18.23 6.95 -19.36
N ILE A 386 18.70 6.48 -18.22
CA ILE A 386 18.57 7.20 -16.94
C ILE A 386 19.18 8.60 -17.02
N SER A 387 20.31 8.76 -17.74
CA SER A 387 20.91 10.08 -17.99
C SER A 387 20.01 11.04 -18.75
N GLU A 388 19.20 10.56 -19.68
CA GLU A 388 18.25 11.37 -20.44
C GLU A 388 17.05 11.77 -19.56
N ILE A 389 16.55 10.82 -18.76
CA ILE A 389 15.43 11.03 -17.83
C ILE A 389 15.77 12.11 -16.81
N ILE A 390 16.94 11.99 -16.14
CA ILE A 390 17.41 12.97 -15.14
C ILE A 390 17.91 14.26 -15.81
N GLY A 391 18.51 14.16 -16.99
CA GLY A 391 19.03 15.31 -17.73
C GLY A 391 17.96 16.22 -18.30
N ARG A 392 16.75 15.69 -18.55
CA ARG A 392 15.65 16.47 -19.13
C ARG A 392 15.23 17.69 -18.29
N PRO A 393 14.99 17.57 -16.96
CA PRO A 393 14.73 18.72 -16.11
C PRO A 393 15.90 19.73 -16.04
N LEU A 394 17.15 19.26 -16.02
CA LEU A 394 18.33 20.13 -16.05
C LEU A 394 18.36 21.01 -17.30
N GLN A 395 18.08 20.41 -18.46
CA GLN A 395 18.01 21.15 -19.71
C GLN A 395 16.79 22.08 -19.76
N PHE A 396 15.63 21.55 -19.37
CA PHE A 396 14.37 22.28 -19.47
C PHE A 396 14.31 23.49 -18.52
N TYR A 397 14.65 23.33 -17.26
CA TYR A 397 14.54 24.38 -16.24
C TYR A 397 15.78 25.28 -16.18
N HIS A 398 16.98 24.71 -16.33
CA HIS A 398 18.24 25.42 -16.09
C HIS A 398 19.04 25.70 -17.38
N GLY A 399 18.61 25.19 -18.54
CA GLY A 399 19.36 25.34 -19.80
C GLY A 399 20.68 24.57 -19.85
N ILE A 400 20.89 23.62 -18.93
CA ILE A 400 22.14 22.88 -18.79
C ILE A 400 22.16 21.72 -19.79
N SER A 401 23.23 21.61 -20.58
CA SER A 401 23.41 20.57 -21.59
C SER A 401 24.88 20.11 -21.71
N GLY A 402 25.14 19.10 -22.51
CA GLY A 402 26.48 18.63 -22.85
C GLY A 402 27.23 17.99 -21.66
N SER A 403 28.52 18.34 -21.49
CA SER A 403 29.36 17.76 -20.43
C SER A 403 28.89 18.14 -19.04
N LYS A 404 28.49 19.39 -18.84
CA LYS A 404 27.97 19.89 -17.56
C LYS A 404 26.70 19.15 -17.12
N GLN A 405 25.80 18.81 -18.07
CA GLN A 405 24.63 18.00 -17.77
C GLN A 405 25.00 16.59 -17.31
N ARG A 406 25.96 15.95 -18.01
CA ARG A 406 26.44 14.61 -17.62
C ARG A 406 27.08 14.58 -16.23
N GLU A 407 27.81 15.61 -15.89
CA GLU A 407 28.40 15.77 -14.56
C GLU A 407 27.31 15.90 -13.48
N GLN A 408 26.35 16.81 -13.67
CA GLN A 408 25.23 16.98 -12.72
C GLN A 408 24.35 15.75 -12.60
N VAL A 409 24.12 15.00 -13.67
CA VAL A 409 23.40 13.71 -13.59
C VAL A 409 24.13 12.73 -12.67
N ARG A 410 25.47 12.67 -12.72
CA ARG A 410 26.26 11.80 -11.82
C ARG A 410 26.16 12.25 -10.37
N GLU A 411 26.20 13.55 -10.12
CA GLU A 411 26.03 14.12 -8.78
C GLU A 411 24.63 13.80 -8.20
N ILE A 412 23.58 13.97 -9.02
CA ILE A 412 22.21 13.66 -8.60
C ILE A 412 22.05 12.15 -8.36
N LEU A 413 22.62 11.28 -9.20
CA LEU A 413 22.62 9.85 -8.96
C LEU A 413 23.29 9.50 -7.62
N LYS A 414 24.44 10.12 -7.33
CA LYS A 414 25.11 9.95 -6.04
C LYS A 414 24.27 10.46 -4.88
N LEU A 415 23.53 11.58 -5.06
CA LEU A 415 22.63 12.14 -4.04
C LEU A 415 21.51 11.18 -3.68
N VAL A 416 21.01 10.38 -4.63
CA VAL A 416 19.99 9.33 -4.41
C VAL A 416 20.61 7.94 -4.18
N GLU A 417 21.89 7.87 -3.84
CA GLU A 417 22.62 6.63 -3.53
C GLU A 417 22.58 5.58 -4.67
N LEU A 418 22.69 6.05 -5.91
CA LEU A 418 22.83 5.19 -7.08
C LEU A 418 24.22 5.36 -7.69
N PRO A 419 24.86 4.24 -8.14
CA PRO A 419 26.12 4.29 -8.85
C PRO A 419 26.05 5.14 -10.12
N ALA A 420 27.12 5.88 -10.41
CA ALA A 420 27.17 6.80 -11.56
C ALA A 420 27.02 6.08 -12.92
N GLU A 421 27.46 4.81 -13.01
CA GLU A 421 27.29 3.98 -14.21
C GLU A 421 25.82 3.70 -14.58
N PHE A 422 24.89 3.85 -13.63
CA PHE A 422 23.45 3.71 -13.89
C PHE A 422 22.94 4.75 -14.89
N ALA A 423 23.66 5.85 -15.08
CA ALA A 423 23.36 6.86 -16.11
C ALA A 423 23.14 6.25 -17.50
N ASN A 424 23.85 5.16 -17.81
CA ASN A 424 23.79 4.50 -19.13
C ASN A 424 22.74 3.40 -19.24
N ARG A 425 22.11 2.98 -18.12
CA ARG A 425 21.08 1.94 -18.09
C ARG A 425 19.72 2.45 -18.54
N PHE A 426 18.86 1.50 -18.89
CA PHE A 426 17.43 1.74 -19.15
C PHE A 426 16.61 1.36 -17.89
N PRO A 427 15.40 1.92 -17.71
CA PRO A 427 14.53 1.57 -16.58
C PRO A 427 14.27 0.06 -16.42
N ALA A 428 14.16 -0.69 -17.51
CA ALA A 428 13.94 -2.15 -17.48
C ALA A 428 15.07 -2.94 -16.81
N GLU A 429 16.28 -2.36 -16.71
CA GLU A 429 17.47 -2.97 -16.10
C GLU A 429 17.57 -2.68 -14.59
N LEU A 430 16.58 -1.99 -14.00
CA LEU A 430 16.58 -1.56 -12.61
C LEU A 430 15.52 -2.30 -11.79
N SER A 431 15.84 -2.53 -10.50
CA SER A 431 14.85 -2.97 -9.52
C SER A 431 13.81 -1.87 -9.22
N GLY A 432 12.66 -2.24 -8.61
CA GLY A 432 11.61 -1.28 -8.24
C GLY A 432 12.12 -0.13 -7.38
N GLY A 433 12.91 -0.42 -6.34
CA GLY A 433 13.51 0.60 -5.48
C GLY A 433 14.52 1.50 -6.21
N GLN A 434 15.29 0.94 -7.15
CA GLN A 434 16.22 1.72 -7.99
C GLN A 434 15.45 2.64 -8.94
N LYS A 435 14.37 2.17 -9.55
CA LYS A 435 13.47 3.00 -10.38
C LYS A 435 12.86 4.14 -9.57
N GLN A 436 12.44 3.88 -8.32
CA GLN A 436 11.89 4.91 -7.44
C GLN A 436 12.93 5.98 -7.09
N ARG A 437 14.18 5.59 -6.83
CA ARG A 437 15.30 6.53 -6.63
C ARG A 437 15.58 7.36 -7.89
N VAL A 438 15.47 6.79 -9.09
CA VAL A 438 15.56 7.54 -10.37
C VAL A 438 14.39 8.51 -10.53
N ASN A 439 13.17 8.12 -10.17
CA ASN A 439 12.00 8.99 -10.20
C ASN A 439 12.19 10.21 -9.26
N LEU A 440 12.73 9.96 -8.05
CA LEU A 440 13.13 11.02 -7.12
C LEU A 440 14.26 11.90 -7.68
N ALA A 441 15.30 11.31 -8.26
CA ALA A 441 16.41 12.01 -8.90
C ALA A 441 15.94 12.95 -10.02
N ARG A 442 14.97 12.51 -10.83
CA ARG A 442 14.36 13.33 -11.88
C ARG A 442 13.67 14.57 -11.30
N ALA A 443 12.94 14.43 -10.20
CA ALA A 443 12.28 15.55 -9.55
C ALA A 443 13.29 16.53 -8.93
N LEU A 444 14.32 16.01 -8.25
CA LEU A 444 15.39 16.80 -7.64
C LEU A 444 16.25 17.56 -8.66
N ALA A 445 16.38 17.05 -9.89
CA ALA A 445 17.11 17.71 -10.96
C ALA A 445 16.55 19.10 -11.32
N SER A 446 15.32 19.39 -10.97
CA SER A 446 14.74 20.74 -11.10
C SER A 446 15.08 21.67 -9.94
N GLN A 447 15.68 21.20 -8.84
CA GLN A 447 15.92 21.93 -7.58
C GLN A 447 14.61 22.54 -7.03
N PRO A 448 13.63 21.69 -6.65
CA PRO A 448 12.32 22.14 -6.20
C PRO A 448 12.36 22.77 -4.80
N GLU A 449 11.43 23.66 -4.51
CA GLU A 449 11.14 24.15 -3.15
C GLU A 449 10.14 23.26 -2.42
N VAL A 450 9.21 22.64 -3.18
CA VAL A 450 8.18 21.70 -2.68
C VAL A 450 8.17 20.43 -3.51
N LEU A 451 8.24 19.28 -2.84
CA LEU A 451 8.19 17.96 -3.46
C LEU A 451 6.93 17.21 -3.01
N LEU A 452 6.08 16.87 -3.97
CA LEU A 452 4.86 16.10 -3.75
C LEU A 452 5.19 14.62 -3.95
N CYS A 453 5.13 13.83 -2.89
CA CYS A 453 5.42 12.40 -2.88
C CYS A 453 4.12 11.61 -2.72
N ASP A 454 3.62 11.01 -3.79
CA ASP A 454 2.38 10.25 -3.78
C ASP A 454 2.70 8.76 -3.65
N GLU A 455 2.55 8.21 -2.44
CA GLU A 455 2.77 6.80 -2.08
C GLU A 455 4.11 6.21 -2.57
N VAL A 456 5.19 6.95 -2.42
CA VAL A 456 6.51 6.61 -2.99
C VAL A 456 7.16 5.34 -2.38
N THR A 457 6.61 4.80 -1.31
CA THR A 457 7.09 3.58 -0.63
C THR A 457 6.16 2.38 -0.77
N SER A 458 4.92 2.55 -1.28
CA SER A 458 3.87 1.51 -1.27
C SER A 458 4.19 0.26 -2.09
N ALA A 459 5.00 0.38 -3.13
CA ALA A 459 5.41 -0.74 -3.99
C ALA A 459 6.79 -1.32 -3.63
N LEU A 460 7.37 -0.91 -2.50
CA LEU A 460 8.69 -1.31 -2.07
C LEU A 460 8.60 -2.30 -0.90
N ASP A 461 9.55 -3.21 -0.83
CA ASP A 461 9.71 -4.04 0.37
C ASP A 461 10.17 -3.20 1.56
N THR A 462 9.97 -3.72 2.77
CA THR A 462 10.17 -3.03 4.04
C THR A 462 11.55 -2.39 4.18
N ILE A 463 12.62 -3.11 3.81
CA ILE A 463 13.99 -2.59 3.94
C ILE A 463 14.25 -1.49 2.92
N VAL A 464 13.84 -1.68 1.66
CA VAL A 464 14.01 -0.66 0.62
C VAL A 464 13.17 0.57 0.92
N GLY A 465 11.94 0.41 1.41
CA GLY A 465 11.06 1.49 1.86
C GLY A 465 11.69 2.33 2.97
N SER A 466 12.22 1.67 4.01
CA SER A 466 12.95 2.33 5.12
C SER A 466 14.17 3.13 4.62
N ASN A 467 14.95 2.57 3.69
CA ASN A 467 16.09 3.27 3.09
C ASN A 467 15.65 4.50 2.29
N VAL A 468 14.50 4.43 1.58
CA VAL A 468 13.96 5.60 0.86
C VAL A 468 13.54 6.70 1.83
N ILE A 469 12.91 6.38 2.96
CA ILE A 469 12.55 7.38 3.99
C ILE A 469 13.80 8.03 4.58
N THR A 470 14.84 7.25 4.88
CA THR A 470 16.13 7.79 5.34
C THR A 470 16.72 8.74 4.31
N LEU A 471 16.72 8.36 3.03
CA LEU A 471 17.17 9.21 1.93
C LEU A 471 16.37 10.52 1.83
N LEU A 472 15.03 10.47 1.94
CA LEU A 472 14.18 11.68 1.92
C LEU A 472 14.49 12.61 3.10
N ARG A 473 14.77 12.06 4.28
CA ARG A 473 15.20 12.83 5.46
C ARG A 473 16.53 13.54 5.21
N ASP A 474 17.54 12.81 4.70
CA ASP A 474 18.83 13.36 4.34
C ASP A 474 18.73 14.45 3.26
N LEU A 475 17.86 14.25 2.28
CA LEU A 475 17.59 15.24 1.23
C LEU A 475 16.97 16.52 1.81
N ARG A 476 15.97 16.40 2.69
CA ARG A 476 15.39 17.54 3.40
C ARG A 476 16.47 18.34 4.12
N ASP A 477 17.29 17.66 4.90
CA ASP A 477 18.32 18.30 5.74
C ASP A 477 19.43 18.95 4.90
N LYS A 478 19.78 18.37 3.74
CA LYS A 478 20.81 18.90 2.82
C LYS A 478 20.32 20.02 1.91
N THR A 479 19.07 19.98 1.47
CA THR A 479 18.54 20.88 0.42
C THR A 479 17.51 21.90 0.92
N GLY A 480 16.95 21.69 2.11
CA GLY A 480 15.87 22.53 2.66
C GLY A 480 14.54 22.39 1.92
N VAL A 481 14.36 21.38 1.08
CA VAL A 481 13.11 21.12 0.34
C VAL A 481 11.98 20.77 1.30
N SER A 482 10.78 21.31 1.04
CA SER A 482 9.57 20.98 1.80
C SER A 482 8.83 19.82 1.12
N PHE A 483 8.15 18.97 1.91
CA PHE A 483 7.48 17.78 1.38
C PHE A 483 5.98 17.80 1.68
N VAL A 484 5.19 17.36 0.71
CA VAL A 484 3.85 16.79 0.93
C VAL A 484 3.99 15.29 0.73
N PHE A 485 3.94 14.54 1.82
CA PHE A 485 4.17 13.09 1.83
C PHE A 485 2.85 12.35 2.03
N ILE A 486 2.37 11.72 0.97
CA ILE A 486 1.14 10.94 0.97
C ILE A 486 1.49 9.48 1.18
N SER A 487 0.88 8.84 2.17
CA SER A 487 0.98 7.40 2.40
C SER A 487 -0.30 6.89 3.06
N HIS A 488 -0.59 5.61 2.87
CA HIS A 488 -1.58 4.88 3.63
C HIS A 488 -0.97 4.22 4.88
N ASP A 489 0.36 4.13 4.97
CA ASP A 489 1.08 3.61 6.14
C ASP A 489 1.35 4.73 7.14
N LEU A 490 0.55 4.72 8.22
CA LEU A 490 0.65 5.68 9.32
C LEU A 490 2.02 5.63 10.02
N SER A 491 2.62 4.44 10.14
CA SER A 491 3.91 4.25 10.80
C SER A 491 5.03 4.96 10.03
N THR A 492 5.01 4.84 8.70
CA THR A 492 5.94 5.55 7.81
C THR A 492 5.76 7.06 7.91
N VAL A 493 4.49 7.56 7.89
CA VAL A 493 4.21 8.99 8.02
C VAL A 493 4.68 9.50 9.38
N ALA A 494 4.35 8.81 10.46
CA ALA A 494 4.75 9.17 11.82
C ALA A 494 6.28 9.28 11.99
N SER A 495 7.03 8.46 11.26
CA SER A 495 8.50 8.47 11.31
C SER A 495 9.16 9.63 10.55
N PHE A 496 8.46 10.26 9.61
CA PHE A 496 9.05 11.23 8.68
C PHE A 496 8.38 12.61 8.73
N ALA A 497 7.07 12.70 8.98
CA ALA A 497 6.32 13.96 8.94
C ALA A 497 6.47 14.79 10.21
N ASP A 498 6.59 16.11 10.04
CA ASP A 498 6.54 17.09 11.13
C ASP A 498 5.08 17.39 11.53
N GLU A 499 4.18 17.48 10.55
CA GLU A 499 2.76 17.68 10.72
C GLU A 499 1.97 16.63 9.94
N ILE A 500 0.79 16.24 10.44
CA ILE A 500 -0.13 15.31 9.79
C ILE A 500 -1.44 16.03 9.45
N VAL A 501 -1.94 15.74 8.26
CA VAL A 501 -3.28 16.11 7.77
C VAL A 501 -4.07 14.81 7.53
N VAL A 502 -5.16 14.64 8.25
CA VAL A 502 -6.06 13.50 8.12
C VAL A 502 -7.20 13.89 7.19
N LEU A 503 -7.30 13.19 6.07
CA LEU A 503 -8.29 13.43 5.02
C LEU A 503 -9.35 12.32 5.03
N TYR A 504 -10.62 12.68 5.12
CA TYR A 504 -11.77 11.76 5.02
C TYR A 504 -12.82 12.33 4.07
N ALA A 505 -13.27 11.53 3.10
CA ALA A 505 -14.31 11.93 2.14
C ALA A 505 -14.09 13.32 1.50
N GLY A 506 -12.84 13.67 1.21
CA GLY A 506 -12.45 14.93 0.59
C GLY A 506 -12.36 16.13 1.53
N ARG A 507 -12.51 15.96 2.83
CA ARG A 507 -12.38 17.01 3.84
C ARG A 507 -11.25 16.74 4.81
N VAL A 508 -10.60 17.78 5.29
CA VAL A 508 -9.62 17.68 6.40
C VAL A 508 -10.42 17.55 7.69
N VAL A 509 -10.30 16.40 8.36
CA VAL A 509 -11.01 16.12 9.62
C VAL A 509 -10.15 16.37 10.85
N GLU A 510 -8.83 16.26 10.71
CA GLU A 510 -7.86 16.57 11.75
C GLU A 510 -6.55 17.03 11.14
N LYS A 511 -5.84 17.97 11.76
CA LYS A 511 -4.48 18.36 11.36
C LYS A 511 -3.70 18.94 12.53
N GLY A 512 -2.40 18.74 12.53
CA GLY A 512 -1.51 19.29 13.55
C GLY A 512 -0.12 18.65 13.55
N PRO A 513 0.72 19.02 14.50
CA PRO A 513 2.00 18.35 14.74
C PRO A 513 1.83 16.85 14.93
N THR A 514 2.72 16.07 14.35
CA THR A 514 2.63 14.59 14.33
C THR A 514 2.36 13.99 15.70
N LYS A 515 3.07 14.45 16.74
CA LYS A 515 2.88 13.95 18.12
C LYS A 515 1.47 14.20 18.64
N GLN A 516 0.84 15.31 18.28
CA GLN A 516 -0.49 15.69 18.75
C GLN A 516 -1.58 14.91 18.05
N VAL A 517 -1.49 14.78 16.72
CA VAL A 517 -2.45 13.99 15.93
C VAL A 517 -2.40 12.49 16.30
N LEU A 518 -1.24 12.01 16.79
CA LEU A 518 -1.06 10.63 17.24
C LEU A 518 -1.27 10.43 18.74
N SER A 519 -1.76 11.43 19.46
CA SER A 519 -2.08 11.38 20.89
C SER A 519 -3.48 11.95 21.15
N PRO A 520 -4.22 11.43 22.16
CA PRO A 520 -5.53 11.97 22.49
C PRO A 520 -5.47 13.48 22.81
N PRO A 521 -6.57 14.21 22.53
CA PRO A 521 -7.83 13.77 21.95
C PRO A 521 -7.78 13.63 20.42
N PHE A 522 -8.53 12.66 19.87
CA PHE A 522 -8.58 12.37 18.44
C PHE A 522 -9.93 12.69 17.81
N HIS A 523 -9.94 13.03 16.53
CA HIS A 523 -11.14 12.82 15.72
C HIS A 523 -11.50 11.33 15.72
N PRO A 524 -12.79 10.91 15.82
CA PRO A 524 -13.16 9.49 15.84
C PRO A 524 -12.60 8.68 14.67
N TYR A 525 -12.48 9.27 13.49
CA TYR A 525 -11.84 8.64 12.34
C TYR A 525 -10.31 8.44 12.52
N THR A 526 -9.61 9.44 13.08
CA THR A 526 -8.18 9.31 13.37
C THR A 526 -7.91 8.21 14.39
N ARG A 527 -8.77 8.14 15.43
CA ARG A 527 -8.74 7.04 16.41
C ARG A 527 -8.89 5.67 15.74
N LEU A 528 -9.84 5.54 14.80
CA LEU A 528 -10.04 4.31 14.02
C LEU A 528 -8.81 3.98 13.16
N LEU A 529 -8.21 4.96 12.48
CA LEU A 529 -6.99 4.75 11.69
C LEU A 529 -5.84 4.24 12.57
N ILE A 530 -5.58 4.88 13.71
CA ILE A 530 -4.52 4.49 14.65
C ILE A 530 -4.78 3.08 15.19
N ALA A 531 -6.00 2.78 15.63
CA ALA A 531 -6.39 1.45 16.10
C ALA A 531 -6.35 0.36 15.02
N SER A 532 -6.28 0.73 13.75
CA SER A 532 -6.20 -0.21 12.63
C SER A 532 -4.77 -0.49 12.16
N VAL A 533 -3.76 0.17 12.71
CA VAL A 533 -2.35 -0.13 12.38
C VAL A 533 -1.94 -1.44 13.06
N PRO A 534 -1.57 -2.50 12.30
CA PRO A 534 -1.19 -3.76 12.91
C PRO A 534 0.17 -3.63 13.62
N GLU A 535 0.25 -4.17 14.83
CA GLU A 535 1.51 -4.26 15.56
C GLU A 535 2.28 -5.51 15.18
N LEU A 536 3.61 -5.44 15.24
CA LEU A 536 4.49 -6.59 15.10
C LEU A 536 4.47 -7.44 16.40
N ARG A 537 3.28 -7.93 16.74
CA ARG A 537 2.98 -8.73 17.94
C ARG A 537 1.95 -9.80 17.61
N VAL A 538 2.29 -11.04 17.90
CA VAL A 538 1.36 -12.17 17.72
C VAL A 538 0.16 -12.02 18.67
N GLY A 539 -1.06 -12.19 18.13
CA GLY A 539 -2.31 -12.11 18.90
C GLY A 539 -2.90 -10.70 19.06
N TRP A 540 -2.27 -9.67 18.49
CA TRP A 540 -2.80 -8.31 18.53
C TRP A 540 -4.17 -8.15 17.84
N LEU A 541 -4.40 -8.92 16.78
CA LEU A 541 -5.65 -8.88 16.03
C LEU A 541 -6.86 -9.31 16.89
N GLU A 542 -6.67 -10.32 17.73
CA GLU A 542 -7.66 -10.83 18.66
C GLU A 542 -7.87 -9.89 19.85
N ASP A 543 -6.78 -9.42 20.47
CA ASP A 543 -6.82 -8.55 21.65
C ASP A 543 -7.54 -7.22 21.35
N THR A 544 -7.38 -6.68 20.16
CA THR A 544 -7.91 -5.37 19.79
C THR A 544 -9.28 -5.42 19.08
N SER A 545 -9.81 -6.60 18.82
CA SER A 545 -11.07 -6.76 18.07
C SER A 545 -12.26 -6.06 18.73
N GLN A 546 -12.45 -6.23 20.03
CA GLN A 546 -13.55 -5.63 20.80
C GLN A 546 -13.47 -4.08 20.82
N SER A 547 -12.27 -3.54 20.99
CA SER A 547 -12.06 -2.09 21.01
C SER A 547 -12.35 -1.45 19.65
N ARG A 548 -12.10 -2.18 18.56
CA ARG A 548 -12.38 -1.70 17.19
C ARG A 548 -13.84 -1.84 16.79
N GLU A 549 -14.51 -2.90 17.20
CA GLU A 549 -15.95 -3.08 16.96
C GLU A 549 -16.76 -1.98 17.64
N ALA A 550 -16.30 -1.52 18.81
CA ALA A 550 -16.88 -0.37 19.49
C ALA A 550 -16.60 0.97 18.73
N LEU A 551 -15.50 1.04 17.95
CA LEU A 551 -15.11 2.23 17.17
C LEU A 551 -15.63 2.20 15.73
N ALA A 552 -15.75 1.02 15.13
CA ALA A 552 -16.24 0.80 13.78
C ALA A 552 -17.74 0.51 13.83
N GLY A 553 -18.56 1.51 14.06
CA GLY A 553 -19.98 1.39 13.73
C GLY A 553 -20.13 0.90 12.29
N ILE A 554 -21.00 -0.04 12.06
CA ILE A 554 -21.39 -0.76 10.83
C ILE A 554 -20.61 -0.32 9.58
N SER A 555 -19.89 -1.29 8.99
CA SER A 555 -19.09 -1.17 7.76
C SER A 555 -19.92 -0.71 6.55
N HIS A 556 -20.13 0.57 6.42
CA HIS A 556 -20.63 1.19 5.19
C HIS A 556 -19.45 1.92 4.51
N GLY A 557 -19.31 1.74 3.19
CA GLY A 557 -18.31 2.44 2.40
C GLY A 557 -18.38 3.97 2.59
N VAL A 558 -17.30 4.67 2.27
CA VAL A 558 -17.22 6.13 2.36
C VAL A 558 -18.38 6.76 1.59
N THR A 559 -19.32 7.38 2.30
CA THR A 559 -20.42 8.12 1.67
C THR A 559 -20.00 9.58 1.52
N LEU A 560 -19.90 10.06 0.28
CA LEU A 560 -19.67 11.47 -0.02
C LEU A 560 -20.95 12.24 0.28
N THR A 561 -21.07 12.83 1.48
CA THR A 561 -22.19 13.70 1.85
C THR A 561 -21.89 15.15 1.48
N GLU A 562 -22.85 15.86 0.95
CA GLU A 562 -22.72 17.31 0.71
C GLU A 562 -22.98 18.11 1.99
N THR A 563 -23.85 17.61 2.82
CA THR A 563 -24.25 18.20 4.11
C THR A 563 -23.90 17.25 5.26
N GLY A 564 -23.69 17.78 6.44
CA GLY A 564 -23.40 17.00 7.64
C GLY A 564 -21.93 16.56 7.77
N CYS A 565 -21.67 15.81 8.83
CA CYS A 565 -20.37 15.23 9.11
C CYS A 565 -20.10 14.07 8.14
N PRO A 566 -18.98 14.07 7.40
CA PRO A 566 -18.69 12.99 6.44
C PRO A 566 -18.50 11.62 7.11
N PHE A 567 -18.16 11.59 8.39
CA PHE A 567 -17.94 10.35 9.15
C PHE A 567 -19.17 9.86 9.93
N VAL A 568 -20.33 10.52 9.79
CA VAL A 568 -21.54 10.27 10.60
C VAL A 568 -21.99 8.81 10.60
N SER A 569 -21.94 8.12 9.45
CA SER A 569 -22.39 6.71 9.32
C SER A 569 -21.51 5.70 10.06
N ARG A 570 -20.29 6.10 10.46
CA ARG A 570 -19.30 5.25 11.13
C ARG A 570 -18.88 5.79 12.51
N CYS A 571 -19.45 6.92 12.92
CA CYS A 571 -19.05 7.61 14.14
C CYS A 571 -19.74 6.96 15.36
N PRO A 572 -19.00 6.54 16.40
CA PRO A 572 -19.61 5.97 17.62
C PRO A 572 -20.25 7.02 18.54
N ILE A 573 -19.98 8.30 18.30
CA ILE A 573 -20.41 9.42 19.16
C ILE A 573 -21.25 10.44 18.38
N VAL A 574 -22.17 9.98 17.54
CA VAL A 574 -23.05 10.85 16.73
C VAL A 574 -23.93 11.71 17.61
N ILE A 575 -24.00 13.01 17.31
CA ILE A 575 -25.02 13.91 17.85
C ILE A 575 -26.19 13.90 16.87
N GLU A 576 -27.30 13.27 17.26
CA GLU A 576 -28.51 13.14 16.43
C GLU A 576 -29.04 14.53 16.02
N GLY A 577 -29.47 14.64 14.77
CA GLY A 577 -29.99 15.89 14.18
C GLY A 577 -28.90 16.91 13.79
N VAL A 578 -27.74 16.92 14.44
CA VAL A 578 -26.66 17.85 14.15
C VAL A 578 -25.66 17.24 13.15
N CYS A 579 -25.11 16.07 13.46
CA CYS A 579 -24.07 15.44 12.62
C CYS A 579 -24.60 15.04 11.23
N HIS A 580 -25.90 14.80 11.08
CA HIS A 580 -26.51 14.47 9.80
C HIS A 580 -26.71 15.66 8.86
N SER A 581 -26.84 16.88 9.40
CA SER A 581 -27.27 18.06 8.64
C SER A 581 -26.23 19.19 8.57
N VAL A 582 -25.35 19.28 9.56
CA VAL A 582 -24.39 20.39 9.69
C VAL A 582 -22.96 19.88 9.48
N VAL A 583 -22.18 20.56 8.64
CA VAL A 583 -20.75 20.30 8.49
C VAL A 583 -20.03 20.69 9.77
N PRO A 584 -19.23 19.80 10.39
CA PRO A 584 -18.55 20.13 11.64
C PRO A 584 -17.54 21.27 11.46
N PRO A 585 -17.51 22.24 12.39
CA PRO A 585 -16.52 23.30 12.37
C PRO A 585 -15.14 22.75 12.74
N SER A 586 -14.08 23.25 12.09
CA SER A 586 -12.71 23.00 12.53
C SER A 586 -12.42 23.85 13.78
N ARG A 587 -12.08 23.19 14.88
CA ARG A 587 -11.77 23.81 16.17
C ARG A 587 -10.31 23.61 16.51
N ASN A 588 -9.63 24.64 16.98
CA ASN A 588 -8.26 24.56 17.46
C ASN A 588 -8.24 24.15 18.94
N ASN A 589 -7.28 23.33 19.32
CA ASN A 589 -7.00 23.02 20.70
C ASN A 589 -6.55 24.30 21.43
N PHE A 590 -7.20 24.64 22.54
CA PHE A 590 -6.89 25.86 23.30
C PHE A 590 -5.46 25.87 23.84
N ALA A 591 -4.92 24.70 24.20
CA ALA A 591 -3.56 24.56 24.72
C ALA A 591 -2.50 24.60 23.59
N GLU A 592 -2.86 24.20 22.37
CA GLU A 592 -1.94 24.02 21.27
C GLU A 592 -2.53 24.52 19.95
N LYS A 593 -2.29 25.77 19.63
CA LYS A 593 -2.89 26.51 18.51
C LYS A 593 -2.73 25.89 17.12
N LYS A 594 -1.83 24.91 16.95
CA LYS A 594 -1.58 24.24 15.66
C LYS A 594 -2.35 22.93 15.47
N HIS A 595 -2.97 22.38 16.52
CA HIS A 595 -3.79 21.16 16.42
C HIS A 595 -5.26 21.53 16.25
N SER A 596 -5.90 21.03 15.22
CA SER A 596 -7.32 21.28 14.92
C SER A 596 -8.06 20.02 14.57
N ILE A 597 -9.30 19.90 15.07
CA ILE A 597 -10.22 18.77 14.82
C ILE A 597 -11.55 19.32 14.30
N ALA A 598 -12.07 18.70 13.24
CA ALA A 598 -13.37 19.03 12.65
C ALA A 598 -14.46 18.11 13.23
N CYS A 599 -14.97 18.46 14.42
CA CYS A 599 -16.00 17.70 15.12
C CYS A 599 -17.01 18.63 15.79
N HIS A 600 -18.24 18.14 16.02
CA HIS A 600 -19.26 18.86 16.79
C HIS A 600 -19.04 18.76 18.30
N HIS A 601 -18.39 17.68 18.76
CA HIS A 601 -17.95 17.56 20.16
C HIS A 601 -16.80 18.50 20.48
N ASP A 602 -16.71 18.92 21.73
CA ASP A 602 -15.54 19.61 22.26
C ASP A 602 -14.38 18.64 22.47
N PHE A 603 -13.15 19.14 22.60
CA PHE A 603 -11.96 18.32 22.82
C PHE A 603 -12.09 17.39 24.04
N ALA A 604 -12.73 17.84 25.13
CA ALA A 604 -13.00 17.02 26.32
C ALA A 604 -13.97 15.85 26.06
N GLY A 605 -14.77 15.88 25.01
CA GLY A 605 -15.68 14.81 24.61
C GLY A 605 -15.10 13.84 23.58
N LEU A 606 -13.81 14.02 23.23
CA LEU A 606 -13.10 13.21 22.26
C LEU A 606 -12.03 12.30 22.88
N ASP A 607 -11.86 12.35 24.21
CA ASP A 607 -10.90 11.52 24.98
C ASP A 607 -11.32 10.06 25.07
#